data_98722571619fba48a53ee021a27ea18f
#
_entry.id   98722571619fba48a53ee021a27ea18f
#
_cell.length_a   1.000
_cell.length_b   1.000
_cell.length_c   1.000
_cell.angle_alpha   90.00
_cell.angle_beta   90.00
_cell.angle_gamma   90.00
#
_symmetry.space_group_name_H-M   'P 1'
#
loop_
_entity.id
_entity.type
_entity.pdbx_description
1 polymer ?
#
loop_
_entity_poly.entity_id
_entity_poly.type
_entity_poly.pdbx_seq_one_letter_code
_entity_poly.pdbx_strand_id
1 'polypeptide(L)'
;MTQVRVKGFKIFKDRHGKQRCYHRETGHKVDLNHAPIGSAEFFAECETIRAIAEAQRAKAPKAGTLGGLIQSYFETEHFQNLAEATRRDYRKCADFLEPIRDTPIHVIDTPLIAGIHDKAAKKIGWRRSNMVRTLLSEVFRYNIPKGLISANFAKDVIPKRRPRDRAYANRPWTIEERDIVLGKAKPHVRVALALMMNTGLDPSDALRLRNDQVDGGTIWGVRGKTGEEVAIPVSPTLQAALNRMPNHDAETVLSNSRGEAWTYNGFSTVWHCFKTVLENEGLIEKGLTLKGLRHTVATTLREAGLDERRIADLLGQKTPSMARHYSRSANLADKNRETMATLEEENRRRAESVKPSQKSVKPDRNEDQS
;
A
#
# COMPACT_ATOMS: atom_id res chain seq x y z
N MET A 1 18.73 61.02 -0.87
CA MET A 1 18.64 59.70 -0.18
C MET A 1 19.20 58.61 -1.09
N THR A 2 20.29 57.98 -0.71
CA THR A 2 20.94 56.95 -1.51
C THR A 2 20.04 55.70 -1.53
N GLN A 3 19.61 55.31 -2.70
CA GLN A 3 18.72 54.13 -2.86
C GLN A 3 19.54 52.86 -2.71
N VAL A 4 19.36 52.12 -1.60
CA VAL A 4 20.03 50.83 -1.37
C VAL A 4 19.53 49.82 -2.40
N ARG A 5 20.45 49.24 -3.19
CA ARG A 5 20.18 48.17 -4.15
C ARG A 5 21.04 46.96 -3.81
N VAL A 6 20.40 45.79 -3.66
CA VAL A 6 21.08 44.52 -3.45
C VAL A 6 20.77 43.59 -4.61
N LYS A 7 21.81 43.06 -5.28
CA LYS A 7 21.66 42.15 -6.43
C LYS A 7 20.86 40.90 -5.99
N GLY A 8 19.81 40.57 -6.75
CA GLY A 8 18.93 39.41 -6.47
C GLY A 8 17.74 39.73 -5.57
N PHE A 9 17.69 40.93 -4.96
CA PHE A 9 16.59 41.34 -4.08
C PHE A 9 15.69 42.40 -4.72
N LYS A 10 14.41 42.37 -4.29
CA LYS A 10 13.46 43.43 -4.65
C LYS A 10 13.05 44.15 -3.37
N ILE A 11 13.34 45.45 -3.33
CA ILE A 11 12.94 46.37 -2.27
C ILE A 11 11.83 47.27 -2.83
N PHE A 12 10.71 47.34 -2.10
CA PHE A 12 9.55 48.16 -2.54
C PHE A 12 8.68 48.54 -1.35
N LYS A 13 7.79 49.50 -1.55
CA LYS A 13 6.71 49.81 -0.59
C LYS A 13 5.45 49.09 -1.01
N ASP A 14 4.81 48.38 -0.05
CA ASP A 14 3.52 47.76 -0.29
C ASP A 14 2.38 48.79 -0.38
N ARG A 15 1.17 48.37 -0.67
CA ARG A 15 -0.03 49.23 -0.80
C ARG A 15 -0.37 50.00 0.48
N HIS A 16 0.21 49.67 1.60
CA HIS A 16 0.06 50.34 2.89
C HIS A 16 1.25 51.21 3.25
N GLY A 17 2.19 51.44 2.29
CA GLY A 17 3.39 52.26 2.48
C GLY A 17 4.52 51.59 3.25
N LYS A 18 4.35 50.33 3.71
CA LYS A 18 5.35 49.60 4.45
C LYS A 18 6.45 49.08 3.52
N GLN A 19 7.72 49.28 3.89
CA GLN A 19 8.85 48.74 3.13
C GLN A 19 8.90 47.22 3.25
N ARG A 20 9.22 46.56 2.12
CA ARG A 20 9.38 45.11 1.99
C ARG A 20 10.64 44.81 1.20
N CYS A 21 11.31 43.72 1.56
CA CYS A 21 12.44 43.19 0.82
C CYS A 21 12.28 41.66 0.71
N TYR A 22 12.51 41.11 -0.48
CA TYR A 22 12.56 39.69 -0.70
C TYR A 22 13.56 39.32 -1.79
N HIS A 23 14.12 38.13 -1.69
CA HIS A 23 14.95 37.53 -2.73
C HIS A 23 14.10 37.12 -3.92
N ARG A 24 14.42 37.58 -5.12
CA ARG A 24 13.56 37.44 -6.32
C ARG A 24 13.33 36.00 -6.75
N GLU A 25 14.33 35.15 -6.57
CA GLU A 25 14.30 33.78 -7.03
C GLU A 25 13.61 32.86 -6.04
N THR A 26 13.94 32.94 -4.75
CA THR A 26 13.41 32.04 -3.72
C THR A 26 12.17 32.55 -3.01
N GLY A 27 11.84 33.82 -3.19
CA GLY A 27 10.75 34.50 -2.48
C GLY A 27 11.02 34.72 -0.97
N HIS A 28 12.20 34.32 -0.45
CA HIS A 28 12.57 34.57 0.93
C HIS A 28 12.49 36.07 1.28
N LYS A 29 11.79 36.37 2.38
CA LYS A 29 11.61 37.74 2.88
C LYS A 29 12.69 38.07 3.89
N VAL A 30 13.23 39.27 3.80
CA VAL A 30 14.13 39.84 4.84
C VAL A 30 13.24 40.45 5.92
N ASP A 31 13.51 40.14 7.19
CA ASP A 31 12.81 40.74 8.32
C ASP A 31 13.33 42.13 8.63
N LEU A 32 12.69 43.13 8.00
CA LEU A 32 13.10 44.55 8.14
C LEU A 32 12.88 45.12 9.53
N ASN A 33 12.24 44.40 10.47
CA ASN A 33 12.14 44.86 11.85
C ASN A 33 13.44 44.59 12.59
N HIS A 34 14.13 43.45 12.29
CA HIS A 34 15.43 43.09 12.86
C HIS A 34 16.59 43.57 12.02
N ALA A 35 16.41 43.67 10.71
CA ALA A 35 17.42 44.06 9.71
C ALA A 35 16.94 45.25 8.85
N PRO A 36 16.98 46.47 9.38
CA PRO A 36 16.56 47.68 8.64
C PRO A 36 17.38 47.86 7.37
N ILE A 37 16.75 48.35 6.28
CA ILE A 37 17.38 48.52 4.96
C ILE A 37 18.63 49.40 5.09
N GLY A 38 19.78 48.84 4.68
CA GLY A 38 21.08 49.52 4.71
C GLY A 38 21.89 49.31 5.98
N SER A 39 21.34 48.57 6.96
CA SER A 39 22.13 48.20 8.15
C SER A 39 23.07 47.01 7.87
N ALA A 40 24.05 46.77 8.73
CA ALA A 40 24.96 45.65 8.62
C ALA A 40 24.19 44.31 8.71
N GLU A 41 23.17 44.24 9.56
CA GLU A 41 22.28 43.07 9.74
C GLU A 41 21.48 42.80 8.45
N PHE A 42 21.03 43.84 7.76
CA PHE A 42 20.33 43.70 6.46
C PHE A 42 21.23 43.06 5.41
N PHE A 43 22.48 43.50 5.29
CA PHE A 43 23.39 42.90 4.32
C PHE A 43 23.77 41.46 4.73
N ALA A 44 23.99 41.20 6.02
CA ALA A 44 24.28 39.84 6.52
C ALA A 44 23.11 38.85 6.24
N GLU A 45 21.86 39.30 6.45
CA GLU A 45 20.69 38.48 6.16
C GLU A 45 20.51 38.24 4.65
N CYS A 46 20.77 39.28 3.83
CA CYS A 46 20.80 39.13 2.37
C CYS A 46 21.87 38.13 1.90
N GLU A 47 23.06 38.15 2.47
CA GLU A 47 24.12 37.16 2.16
C GLU A 47 23.73 35.76 2.59
N THR A 48 23.14 35.59 3.78
CA THR A 48 22.63 34.31 4.26
C THR A 48 21.57 33.74 3.31
N ILE A 49 20.59 34.55 2.93
CA ILE A 49 19.54 34.13 1.96
C ILE A 49 20.16 33.78 0.60
N ARG A 50 21.18 34.54 0.15
CA ARG A 50 21.88 34.26 -1.10
C ARG A 50 22.65 32.91 -1.01
N ALA A 51 23.38 32.67 0.06
CA ALA A 51 24.08 31.41 0.27
C ALA A 51 23.11 30.20 0.29
N ILE A 52 21.95 30.36 0.93
CA ILE A 52 20.89 29.35 0.88
C ILE A 52 20.38 29.11 -0.56
N ALA A 53 20.15 30.19 -1.32
CA ALA A 53 19.71 30.09 -2.71
C ALA A 53 20.75 29.42 -3.61
N GLU A 54 22.02 29.74 -3.44
CA GLU A 54 23.14 29.11 -4.16
C GLU A 54 23.29 27.62 -3.79
N ALA A 55 23.16 27.27 -2.51
CA ALA A 55 23.16 25.88 -2.06
C ALA A 55 21.96 25.10 -2.64
N GLN A 56 20.79 25.73 -2.75
CA GLN A 56 19.60 25.13 -3.39
C GLN A 56 19.82 24.96 -4.91
N ARG A 57 20.42 25.93 -5.60
CA ARG A 57 20.80 25.81 -7.02
C ARG A 57 21.81 24.69 -7.26
N ALA A 58 22.82 24.58 -6.41
CA ALA A 58 23.81 23.52 -6.51
C ALA A 58 23.18 22.13 -6.33
N LYS A 59 22.08 22.05 -5.58
CA LYS A 59 21.29 20.82 -5.38
C LYS A 59 20.20 20.61 -6.45
N ALA A 60 19.89 21.58 -7.28
CA ALA A 60 18.89 21.42 -8.34
C ALA A 60 19.37 20.40 -9.40
N PRO A 61 18.51 19.48 -9.84
CA PRO A 61 18.86 18.55 -10.89
C PRO A 61 19.19 19.29 -12.20
N LYS A 62 20.33 18.93 -12.82
CA LYS A 62 20.77 19.53 -14.08
C LYS A 62 19.94 18.98 -15.26
N ALA A 63 19.58 19.84 -16.21
CA ALA A 63 19.00 19.43 -17.47
C ALA A 63 19.96 18.44 -18.18
N GLY A 64 19.42 17.47 -18.93
CA GLY A 64 20.22 16.46 -19.63
C GLY A 64 20.83 15.36 -18.74
N THR A 65 20.35 15.23 -17.50
CA THR A 65 20.78 14.19 -16.54
C THR A 65 19.62 13.33 -16.06
N LEU A 66 19.92 12.20 -15.42
CA LEU A 66 18.94 11.33 -14.76
C LEU A 66 18.10 12.11 -13.74
N GLY A 67 18.74 12.95 -12.92
CA GLY A 67 18.05 13.81 -11.96
C GLY A 67 17.07 14.76 -12.62
N GLY A 68 17.47 15.36 -13.75
CA GLY A 68 16.59 16.22 -14.56
C GLY A 68 15.37 15.48 -15.10
N LEU A 69 15.51 14.23 -15.55
CA LEU A 69 14.39 13.38 -15.97
C LEU A 69 13.45 13.06 -14.80
N ILE A 70 13.98 12.71 -13.63
CA ILE A 70 13.18 12.43 -12.43
C ILE A 70 12.39 13.67 -12.01
N GLN A 71 13.02 14.83 -12.00
CA GLN A 71 12.36 16.09 -11.65
C GLN A 71 11.24 16.42 -12.66
N SER A 72 11.53 16.31 -13.96
CA SER A 72 10.53 16.50 -15.02
C SER A 72 9.31 15.57 -14.88
N TYR A 73 9.51 14.33 -14.41
CA TYR A 73 8.41 13.42 -14.10
C TYR A 73 7.64 13.86 -12.86
N PHE A 74 8.32 14.27 -11.79
CA PHE A 74 7.67 14.72 -10.56
C PHE A 74 6.81 15.98 -10.75
N GLU A 75 7.06 16.76 -11.78
CA GLU A 75 6.28 17.93 -12.17
C GLU A 75 5.05 17.59 -13.02
N THR A 76 4.91 16.33 -13.48
CA THR A 76 3.75 15.91 -14.27
C THR A 76 2.48 15.86 -13.43
N GLU A 77 1.34 16.20 -14.04
CA GLU A 77 0.02 16.05 -13.43
C GLU A 77 -0.22 14.59 -12.97
N HIS A 78 0.22 13.62 -13.77
CA HIS A 78 0.14 12.21 -13.40
C HIS A 78 0.77 11.93 -12.04
N PHE A 79 2.02 12.40 -11.82
CA PHE A 79 2.69 12.17 -10.53
C PHE A 79 1.98 12.92 -9.39
N GLN A 80 1.51 14.14 -9.63
CA GLN A 80 0.80 14.93 -8.62
C GLN A 80 -0.53 14.30 -8.20
N ASN A 81 -1.20 13.59 -9.12
CA ASN A 81 -2.45 12.88 -8.89
C ASN A 81 -2.26 11.48 -8.27
N LEU A 82 -1.03 10.98 -8.13
CA LEU A 82 -0.78 9.74 -7.41
C LEU A 82 -1.12 9.89 -5.91
N ALA A 83 -1.57 8.80 -5.30
CA ALA A 83 -1.77 8.76 -3.85
C ALA A 83 -0.50 9.19 -3.11
N GLU A 84 -0.66 9.96 -2.02
CA GLU A 84 0.44 10.52 -1.25
C GLU A 84 1.48 9.47 -0.81
N ALA A 85 1.00 8.27 -0.40
CA ALA A 85 1.89 7.16 -0.06
C ALA A 85 2.78 6.73 -1.24
N THR A 86 2.23 6.67 -2.46
CA THR A 86 2.99 6.33 -3.67
C THR A 86 4.00 7.43 -4.00
N ARG A 87 3.60 8.70 -3.93
CA ARG A 87 4.51 9.84 -4.13
C ARG A 87 5.67 9.82 -3.15
N ARG A 88 5.39 9.54 -1.88
CA ARG A 88 6.42 9.42 -0.83
C ARG A 88 7.37 8.26 -1.11
N ASP A 89 6.87 7.12 -1.52
CA ASP A 89 7.69 5.96 -1.83
C ASP A 89 8.55 6.20 -3.09
N TYR A 90 8.04 6.88 -4.11
CA TYR A 90 8.81 7.26 -5.29
C TYR A 90 9.91 8.28 -4.96
N ARG A 91 9.64 9.25 -4.07
CA ARG A 91 10.69 10.17 -3.59
C ARG A 91 11.82 9.42 -2.88
N LYS A 92 11.50 8.44 -1.99
CA LYS A 92 12.51 7.58 -1.36
C LYS A 92 13.31 6.74 -2.37
N CYS A 93 12.70 6.35 -3.49
CA CYS A 93 13.43 5.70 -4.57
C CYS A 93 14.35 6.68 -5.30
N ALA A 94 13.93 7.92 -5.49
CA ALA A 94 14.78 8.98 -6.05
C ALA A 94 15.96 9.32 -5.13
N ASP A 95 15.74 9.36 -3.80
CA ASP A 95 16.82 9.53 -2.81
C ASP A 95 17.90 8.44 -2.92
N PHE A 96 17.49 7.19 -3.23
CA PHE A 96 18.44 6.11 -3.50
C PHE A 96 19.29 6.37 -4.76
N LEU A 97 18.73 7.07 -5.75
CA LEU A 97 19.39 7.42 -7.01
C LEU A 97 20.22 8.71 -6.91
N GLU A 98 20.15 9.44 -5.80
CA GLU A 98 20.85 10.71 -5.60
C GLU A 98 22.36 10.66 -5.94
N PRO A 99 23.13 9.61 -5.56
CA PRO A 99 24.55 9.53 -5.89
C PRO A 99 24.88 9.45 -7.40
N ILE A 100 23.89 9.12 -8.23
CA ILE A 100 24.03 8.99 -9.69
C ILE A 100 23.13 9.95 -10.46
N ARG A 101 22.56 10.94 -9.79
CA ARG A 101 21.60 11.90 -10.38
C ARG A 101 22.18 12.69 -11.55
N ASP A 102 23.50 12.96 -11.51
CA ASP A 102 24.19 13.74 -12.53
C ASP A 102 24.60 12.88 -13.76
N THR A 103 24.20 11.58 -13.81
CA THR A 103 24.43 10.70 -14.95
C THR A 103 23.82 11.31 -16.21
N PRO A 104 24.61 11.59 -17.29
CA PRO A 104 24.09 12.14 -18.53
C PRO A 104 23.10 11.21 -19.22
N ILE A 105 22.08 11.74 -19.86
CA ILE A 105 21.02 10.95 -20.51
C ILE A 105 21.57 10.04 -21.59
N HIS A 106 22.57 10.49 -22.36
CA HIS A 106 23.12 9.73 -23.47
C HIS A 106 23.88 8.47 -23.08
N VAL A 107 24.26 8.31 -21.80
CA VAL A 107 24.88 7.06 -21.28
C VAL A 107 23.86 6.14 -20.61
N ILE A 108 22.59 6.55 -20.55
CA ILE A 108 21.54 5.71 -19.96
C ILE A 108 21.11 4.66 -20.98
N ASP A 109 21.33 3.41 -20.62
CA ASP A 109 20.95 2.23 -21.39
C ASP A 109 20.37 1.12 -20.49
N THR A 110 19.89 0.04 -21.08
CA THR A 110 19.32 -1.08 -20.33
C THR A 110 20.34 -1.78 -19.41
N PRO A 111 21.61 -2.01 -19.82
CA PRO A 111 22.64 -2.54 -18.92
C PRO A 111 22.87 -1.68 -17.68
N LEU A 112 22.96 -0.36 -17.81
CA LEU A 112 23.10 0.55 -16.67
C LEU A 112 21.92 0.44 -15.71
N ILE A 113 20.67 0.45 -16.22
CA ILE A 113 19.47 0.31 -15.40
C ILE A 113 19.41 -1.06 -14.71
N ALA A 114 19.83 -2.13 -15.37
CA ALA A 114 19.95 -3.45 -14.78
C ALA A 114 20.98 -3.46 -13.62
N GLY A 115 22.13 -2.83 -13.81
CA GLY A 115 23.16 -2.68 -12.77
C GLY A 115 22.66 -1.87 -11.56
N ILE A 116 21.93 -0.78 -11.79
CA ILE A 116 21.28 0.01 -10.73
C ILE A 116 20.29 -0.87 -9.96
N HIS A 117 19.46 -1.63 -10.67
CA HIS A 117 18.46 -2.53 -10.10
C HIS A 117 19.11 -3.63 -9.25
N ASP A 118 20.22 -4.22 -9.70
CA ASP A 118 20.99 -5.23 -8.97
C ASP A 118 21.61 -4.64 -7.69
N LYS A 119 22.21 -3.47 -7.79
CA LYS A 119 22.76 -2.74 -6.64
C LYS A 119 21.67 -2.39 -5.62
N ALA A 120 20.51 -1.94 -6.09
CA ALA A 120 19.36 -1.68 -5.24
C ALA A 120 18.88 -2.96 -4.55
N ALA A 121 18.81 -4.10 -5.25
CA ALA A 121 18.40 -5.37 -4.66
C ALA A 121 19.30 -5.81 -3.51
N LYS A 122 20.61 -5.62 -3.64
CA LYS A 122 21.60 -5.92 -2.59
C LYS A 122 21.50 -4.95 -1.40
N LYS A 123 21.29 -3.65 -1.66
CA LYS A 123 21.35 -2.60 -0.62
C LYS A 123 20.02 -2.38 0.11
N ILE A 124 18.89 -2.39 -0.61
CA ILE A 124 17.56 -2.03 -0.07
C ILE A 124 16.51 -3.14 -0.23
N GLY A 125 16.93 -4.30 -0.73
CA GLY A 125 16.11 -5.49 -0.89
C GLY A 125 15.25 -5.51 -2.15
N TRP A 126 14.81 -6.71 -2.53
CA TRP A 126 14.15 -7.00 -3.79
C TRP A 126 12.87 -6.18 -4.07
N ARG A 127 12.06 -5.91 -3.04
CA ARG A 127 10.81 -5.11 -3.21
C ARG A 127 11.10 -3.67 -3.58
N ARG A 128 12.02 -3.04 -2.86
CA ARG A 128 12.39 -1.66 -3.12
C ARG A 128 13.17 -1.51 -4.41
N SER A 129 14.01 -2.50 -4.78
CA SER A 129 14.67 -2.47 -6.09
C SER A 129 13.67 -2.52 -7.24
N ASN A 130 12.62 -3.36 -7.13
CA ASN A 130 11.55 -3.37 -8.13
C ASN A 130 10.79 -2.03 -8.18
N MET A 131 10.63 -1.35 -7.05
CA MET A 131 10.02 -0.02 -7.01
C MET A 131 10.91 1.05 -7.66
N VAL A 132 12.24 0.99 -7.46
CA VAL A 132 13.21 1.84 -8.19
C VAL A 132 13.10 1.61 -9.70
N ARG A 133 13.06 0.34 -10.14
CA ARG A 133 12.84 0.00 -11.56
C ARG A 133 11.52 0.58 -12.07
N THR A 134 10.43 0.45 -11.31
CA THR A 134 9.11 0.99 -11.69
C THR A 134 9.15 2.52 -11.80
N LEU A 135 9.76 3.21 -10.83
CA LEU A 135 9.97 4.65 -10.90
C LEU A 135 10.72 5.05 -12.18
N LEU A 136 11.84 4.39 -12.46
CA LEU A 136 12.64 4.68 -13.68
C LEU A 136 11.84 4.42 -14.95
N SER A 137 11.03 3.36 -14.99
CA SER A 137 10.15 3.07 -16.12
C SER A 137 9.11 4.17 -16.34
N GLU A 138 8.51 4.69 -15.25
CA GLU A 138 7.57 5.83 -15.34
C GLU A 138 8.29 7.12 -15.76
N VAL A 139 9.45 7.40 -15.16
CA VAL A 139 10.29 8.55 -15.53
C VAL A 139 10.57 8.55 -17.03
N PHE A 140 11.01 7.43 -17.58
CA PHE A 140 11.31 7.33 -19.02
C PHE A 140 10.03 7.45 -19.85
N ARG A 141 8.97 6.74 -19.49
CA ARG A 141 7.69 6.78 -20.20
C ARG A 141 7.14 8.19 -20.37
N TYR A 142 7.22 9.03 -19.34
CA TYR A 142 6.71 10.40 -19.38
C TYR A 142 7.66 11.42 -20.01
N ASN A 143 8.93 11.07 -20.18
CA ASN A 143 9.92 11.95 -20.81
C ASN A 143 10.21 11.60 -22.28
N ILE A 144 9.83 10.42 -22.78
CA ILE A 144 9.92 10.06 -24.21
C ILE A 144 9.12 11.04 -25.08
N PRO A 145 7.83 11.33 -24.80
CA PRO A 145 7.07 12.28 -25.63
C PRO A 145 7.61 13.70 -25.60
N LYS A 146 8.40 14.06 -24.59
CA LYS A 146 9.07 15.36 -24.48
C LYS A 146 10.39 15.42 -25.26
N GLY A 147 10.80 14.33 -25.88
CA GLY A 147 12.09 14.22 -26.61
C GLY A 147 13.32 14.23 -25.68
N LEU A 148 13.14 14.07 -24.36
CA LEU A 148 14.23 14.14 -23.40
C LEU A 148 15.00 12.81 -23.28
N ILE A 149 14.40 11.70 -23.66
CA ILE A 149 15.03 10.37 -23.72
C ILE A 149 14.42 9.56 -24.87
N SER A 150 15.21 8.71 -25.50
CA SER A 150 14.82 7.99 -26.73
C SER A 150 13.98 6.73 -26.48
N ALA A 151 14.18 6.05 -25.34
CA ALA A 151 13.53 4.78 -25.05
C ALA A 151 13.30 4.55 -23.54
N ASN A 152 12.47 3.57 -23.22
CA ASN A 152 12.26 3.13 -21.83
C ASN A 152 13.23 1.98 -21.49
N PHE A 153 14.42 2.31 -21.09
CA PHE A 153 15.48 1.36 -20.73
C PHE A 153 15.19 0.52 -19.47
N ALA A 154 14.16 0.85 -18.70
CA ALA A 154 13.73 0.06 -17.55
C ALA A 154 12.69 -1.01 -17.90
N LYS A 155 12.08 -0.96 -19.09
CA LYS A 155 10.98 -1.85 -19.49
C LYS A 155 11.41 -3.31 -19.49
N ASP A 156 12.57 -3.59 -20.08
CA ASP A 156 13.08 -4.95 -20.30
C ASP A 156 13.93 -5.48 -19.13
N VAL A 157 14.15 -4.68 -18.10
CA VAL A 157 14.84 -5.14 -16.89
C VAL A 157 13.91 -6.07 -16.10
N ILE A 158 14.33 -7.32 -15.90
CA ILE A 158 13.54 -8.37 -15.26
C ILE A 158 13.37 -8.06 -13.75
N PRO A 159 12.14 -7.98 -13.21
CA PRO A 159 11.91 -7.75 -11.79
C PRO A 159 12.50 -8.86 -10.93
N LYS A 160 13.07 -8.51 -9.79
CA LYS A 160 13.58 -9.48 -8.81
C LYS A 160 12.41 -10.26 -8.21
N ARG A 161 12.55 -11.57 -8.19
CA ARG A 161 11.59 -12.45 -7.52
C ARG A 161 11.79 -12.41 -6.01
N ARG A 162 10.72 -12.70 -5.28
CA ARG A 162 10.80 -12.89 -3.84
C ARG A 162 11.72 -14.10 -3.55
N PRO A 163 12.66 -14.01 -2.58
CA PRO A 163 13.43 -15.16 -2.13
C PRO A 163 12.52 -16.30 -1.63
N ARG A 164 12.84 -17.54 -1.99
CA ARG A 164 12.00 -18.71 -1.67
C ARG A 164 11.98 -19.04 -0.17
N ASP A 165 13.07 -18.76 0.52
CA ASP A 165 13.30 -18.95 1.96
C ASP A 165 12.53 -17.96 2.85
N ARG A 166 12.05 -16.85 2.28
CA ARG A 166 11.27 -15.88 3.05
C ARG A 166 9.83 -16.33 3.23
N ALA A 167 9.40 -16.42 4.49
CA ALA A 167 7.99 -16.59 4.83
C ALA A 167 7.10 -15.51 4.22
N TYR A 168 5.86 -15.84 3.85
CA TYR A 168 4.92 -14.83 3.36
C TYR A 168 4.63 -13.81 4.47
N ALA A 169 4.67 -12.53 4.11
CA ALA A 169 4.20 -11.50 5.00
C ALA A 169 2.68 -11.64 5.23
N ASN A 170 2.23 -11.17 6.40
CA ASN A 170 0.81 -11.15 6.75
C ASN A 170 0.19 -12.54 6.78
N ARG A 171 0.82 -13.51 7.48
CA ARG A 171 0.19 -14.81 7.70
C ARG A 171 -1.16 -14.64 8.39
N PRO A 172 -2.12 -15.56 8.17
CA PRO A 172 -3.33 -15.62 9.00
C PRO A 172 -2.96 -15.81 10.47
N TRP A 173 -3.80 -15.30 11.35
CA TRP A 173 -3.71 -15.53 12.80
C TRP A 173 -4.46 -16.82 13.13
N THR A 174 -3.93 -17.60 14.05
CA THR A 174 -4.66 -18.77 14.58
C THR A 174 -5.79 -18.33 15.50
N ILE A 175 -6.68 -19.24 15.84
CA ILE A 175 -7.78 -18.97 16.80
C ILE A 175 -7.19 -18.63 18.16
N GLU A 176 -6.23 -19.40 18.63
CA GLU A 176 -5.54 -19.24 19.91
C GLU A 176 -4.85 -17.87 19.99
N GLU A 177 -4.13 -17.46 18.93
CA GLU A 177 -3.49 -16.16 18.87
C GLU A 177 -4.51 -15.02 18.96
N ARG A 178 -5.66 -15.16 18.29
CA ARG A 178 -6.74 -14.15 18.35
C ARG A 178 -7.30 -14.01 19.76
N ASP A 179 -7.55 -15.14 20.43
CA ASP A 179 -8.11 -15.17 21.77
C ASP A 179 -7.14 -14.59 22.81
N ILE A 180 -5.86 -14.97 22.73
CA ILE A 180 -4.79 -14.41 23.58
C ILE A 180 -4.67 -12.91 23.37
N VAL A 181 -4.59 -12.46 22.13
CA VAL A 181 -4.44 -11.03 21.81
C VAL A 181 -5.65 -10.24 22.28
N LEU A 182 -6.87 -10.69 21.99
CA LEU A 182 -8.10 -10.00 22.45
C LEU A 182 -8.24 -10.02 23.98
N GLY A 183 -7.87 -11.13 24.63
CA GLY A 183 -7.92 -11.25 26.08
C GLY A 183 -6.99 -10.27 26.81
N LYS A 184 -5.79 -10.08 26.29
CA LYS A 184 -4.76 -9.22 26.89
C LYS A 184 -4.76 -7.76 26.39
N ALA A 185 -5.44 -7.45 25.29
CA ALA A 185 -5.51 -6.10 24.75
C ALA A 185 -6.28 -5.14 25.64
N LYS A 186 -5.78 -3.89 25.73
CA LYS A 186 -6.51 -2.78 26.36
C LYS A 186 -7.81 -2.49 25.59
N PRO A 187 -8.87 -1.96 26.24
CA PRO A 187 -10.20 -1.82 25.64
C PRO A 187 -10.19 -1.18 24.23
N HIS A 188 -9.60 -0.01 24.06
CA HIS A 188 -9.54 0.70 22.78
C HIS A 188 -8.81 -0.09 21.66
N VAL A 189 -7.77 -0.85 22.03
CA VAL A 189 -7.04 -1.72 21.09
C VAL A 189 -7.85 -2.98 20.79
N ARG A 190 -8.46 -3.56 21.80
CA ARG A 190 -9.29 -4.77 21.68
C ARG A 190 -10.43 -4.58 20.70
N VAL A 191 -11.19 -3.48 20.83
CA VAL A 191 -12.33 -3.20 19.94
C VAL A 191 -11.86 -2.95 18.50
N ALA A 192 -10.76 -2.23 18.32
CA ALA A 192 -10.18 -2.02 16.99
C ALA A 192 -9.76 -3.32 16.33
N LEU A 193 -9.10 -4.22 17.07
CA LEU A 193 -8.72 -5.54 16.57
C LEU A 193 -9.95 -6.40 16.29
N ALA A 194 -10.96 -6.39 17.16
CA ALA A 194 -12.21 -7.13 16.96
C ALA A 194 -12.95 -6.67 15.70
N LEU A 195 -13.01 -5.35 15.43
CA LEU A 195 -13.56 -4.83 14.17
C LEU A 195 -12.82 -5.40 12.98
N MET A 196 -11.49 -5.33 12.95
CA MET A 196 -10.69 -5.87 11.85
C MET A 196 -10.85 -7.39 11.69
N MET A 197 -10.94 -8.15 12.80
CA MET A 197 -11.11 -9.61 12.82
C MET A 197 -12.45 -10.07 12.27
N ASN A 198 -13.51 -9.30 12.52
CA ASN A 198 -14.86 -9.69 12.11
C ASN A 198 -15.26 -9.16 10.73
N THR A 199 -14.59 -8.13 10.21
CA THR A 199 -14.94 -7.50 8.94
C THR A 199 -13.92 -7.75 7.84
N GLY A 200 -12.66 -8.06 8.20
CA GLY A 200 -11.55 -8.10 7.25
C GLY A 200 -11.22 -6.73 6.63
N LEU A 201 -11.70 -5.63 7.16
CA LEU A 201 -11.32 -4.29 6.71
C LEU A 201 -9.81 -4.10 6.81
N ASP A 202 -9.24 -3.35 5.86
CA ASP A 202 -7.83 -2.92 5.97
C ASP A 202 -7.68 -2.07 7.24
N PRO A 203 -6.58 -2.18 7.99
CA PRO A 203 -6.42 -1.43 9.23
C PRO A 203 -6.64 0.08 9.08
N SER A 204 -6.23 0.67 7.97
CA SER A 204 -6.47 2.11 7.74
C SER A 204 -7.94 2.45 7.51
N ASP A 205 -8.71 1.56 6.88
CA ASP A 205 -10.14 1.78 6.64
C ASP A 205 -10.93 1.54 7.95
N ALA A 206 -10.58 0.51 8.72
CA ALA A 206 -11.19 0.23 10.02
C ALA A 206 -11.00 1.40 11.01
N LEU A 207 -9.78 1.97 11.07
CA LEU A 207 -9.49 3.09 11.98
C LEU A 207 -10.13 4.42 11.56
N ARG A 208 -10.54 4.56 10.30
CA ARG A 208 -11.22 5.74 9.76
C ARG A 208 -12.72 5.58 9.65
N LEU A 209 -13.26 4.41 10.02
CA LEU A 209 -14.69 4.15 9.95
C LEU A 209 -15.43 5.17 10.81
N ARG A 210 -16.34 5.94 10.21
CA ARG A 210 -17.10 6.99 10.87
C ARG A 210 -18.36 6.41 11.49
N ASN A 211 -18.88 7.09 12.52
CA ASN A 211 -20.12 6.67 13.19
C ASN A 211 -21.32 6.67 12.23
N ASP A 212 -21.40 7.64 11.31
CA ASP A 212 -22.47 7.73 10.29
C ASP A 212 -22.40 6.64 9.21
N GLN A 213 -21.33 5.88 9.13
CA GLN A 213 -21.17 4.74 8.24
C GLN A 213 -21.67 3.41 8.84
N VAL A 214 -22.14 3.42 10.08
CA VAL A 214 -22.71 2.24 10.74
C VAL A 214 -24.19 2.52 10.96
N ASP A 215 -25.02 2.02 10.06
CA ASP A 215 -26.46 2.23 10.08
C ASP A 215 -27.21 0.93 9.80
N GLY A 216 -28.38 0.76 10.46
CA GLY A 216 -29.24 -0.41 10.28
C GLY A 216 -28.53 -1.75 10.51
N GLY A 217 -27.53 -1.80 11.40
CA GLY A 217 -26.74 -3.01 11.66
C GLY A 217 -25.79 -3.38 10.52
N THR A 218 -25.46 -2.45 9.63
CA THR A 218 -24.55 -2.63 8.51
C THR A 218 -23.48 -1.54 8.49
N ILE A 219 -22.25 -1.92 8.20
CA ILE A 219 -21.13 -1.00 7.94
C ILE A 219 -21.13 -0.68 6.45
N TRP A 220 -21.34 0.58 6.12
CA TRP A 220 -21.28 1.13 4.77
C TRP A 220 -19.96 1.87 4.59
N GLY A 221 -19.10 1.41 3.72
CA GLY A 221 -17.78 2.00 3.57
C GLY A 221 -17.28 2.03 2.14
N VAL A 222 -16.28 2.87 1.91
CA VAL A 222 -15.53 2.91 0.66
C VAL A 222 -14.08 2.56 0.97
N ARG A 223 -13.53 1.62 0.22
CA ARG A 223 -12.14 1.18 0.38
C ARG A 223 -11.19 2.30 -0.05
N GLY A 224 -10.39 2.81 0.89
CA GLY A 224 -9.47 3.92 0.63
C GLY A 224 -8.42 3.66 -0.47
N LYS A 225 -8.09 2.38 -0.74
CA LYS A 225 -7.10 2.00 -1.77
C LYS A 225 -7.72 1.77 -3.15
N THR A 226 -8.94 1.25 -3.21
CA THR A 226 -9.54 0.78 -4.47
C THR A 226 -10.73 1.60 -4.92
N GLY A 227 -11.33 2.39 -4.02
CA GLY A 227 -12.57 3.10 -4.25
C GLY A 227 -13.80 2.18 -4.27
N GLU A 228 -13.65 0.88 -3.97
CA GLU A 228 -14.77 -0.07 -3.96
C GLU A 228 -15.66 0.17 -2.73
N GLU A 229 -16.95 0.18 -2.95
CA GLU A 229 -17.94 0.21 -1.88
C GLU A 229 -18.02 -1.16 -1.20
N VAL A 230 -18.27 -1.16 0.10
CA VAL A 230 -18.50 -2.37 0.89
C VAL A 230 -19.72 -2.16 1.79
N ALA A 231 -20.53 -3.21 1.89
CA ALA A 231 -21.63 -3.31 2.84
C ALA A 231 -21.39 -4.57 3.70
N ILE A 232 -21.00 -4.38 4.96
CA ILE A 232 -20.63 -5.47 5.86
C ILE A 232 -21.65 -5.53 7.00
N PRO A 233 -22.52 -6.56 7.06
CA PRO A 233 -23.42 -6.74 8.19
C PRO A 233 -22.65 -6.90 9.51
N VAL A 234 -23.12 -6.21 10.54
CA VAL A 234 -22.56 -6.30 11.89
C VAL A 234 -23.06 -7.59 12.54
N SER A 235 -22.16 -8.56 12.71
CA SER A 235 -22.49 -9.79 13.39
C SER A 235 -22.75 -9.54 14.89
N PRO A 236 -23.50 -10.42 15.59
CA PRO A 236 -23.71 -10.32 17.04
C PRO A 236 -22.40 -10.24 17.83
N THR A 237 -21.39 -10.99 17.42
CA THR A 237 -20.05 -10.96 18.02
C THR A 237 -19.38 -9.61 17.86
N LEU A 238 -19.47 -9.02 16.67
CA LEU A 238 -18.92 -7.68 16.40
C LEU A 238 -19.70 -6.62 17.19
N GLN A 239 -21.03 -6.68 17.23
CA GLN A 239 -21.85 -5.75 17.99
C GLN A 239 -21.50 -5.79 19.50
N ALA A 240 -21.35 -7.00 20.06
CA ALA A 240 -20.93 -7.15 21.45
C ALA A 240 -19.52 -6.58 21.71
N ALA A 241 -18.62 -6.65 20.73
CA ALA A 241 -17.29 -6.03 20.83
C ALA A 241 -17.37 -4.49 20.75
N LEU A 242 -18.17 -3.95 19.82
CA LEU A 242 -18.36 -2.50 19.67
C LEU A 242 -18.99 -1.88 20.91
N ASN A 243 -19.96 -2.55 21.54
CA ASN A 243 -20.61 -2.08 22.78
C ASN A 243 -19.64 -2.01 23.98
N ARG A 244 -18.45 -2.61 23.88
CA ARG A 244 -17.38 -2.52 24.89
C ARG A 244 -16.41 -1.37 24.64
N MET A 245 -16.64 -0.58 23.59
CA MET A 245 -15.84 0.61 23.33
C MET A 245 -16.08 1.62 24.46
N PRO A 246 -15.05 2.16 25.11
CA PRO A 246 -15.21 3.25 26.05
C PRO A 246 -15.86 4.46 25.38
N ASN A 247 -16.71 5.20 26.11
CA ASN A 247 -17.37 6.39 25.60
C ASN A 247 -16.35 7.42 25.11
N HIS A 248 -16.63 8.04 23.98
CA HIS A 248 -15.79 9.07 23.38
C HIS A 248 -16.60 9.95 22.41
N ASP A 249 -16.09 11.15 22.12
CA ASP A 249 -16.70 12.13 21.23
C ASP A 249 -16.08 12.15 19.82
N ALA A 250 -15.22 11.18 19.49
CA ALA A 250 -14.62 11.08 18.16
C ALA A 250 -15.69 10.81 17.10
N GLU A 251 -15.54 11.41 15.90
CA GLU A 251 -16.40 11.13 14.75
C GLU A 251 -16.27 9.69 14.21
N THR A 252 -15.22 8.98 14.60
CA THR A 252 -14.94 7.60 14.21
C THR A 252 -15.47 6.61 15.23
N VAL A 253 -15.87 5.42 14.77
CA VAL A 253 -16.32 4.28 15.62
C VAL A 253 -15.27 3.86 16.64
N LEU A 254 -13.99 4.08 16.31
CA LEU A 254 -12.85 3.70 17.13
C LEU A 254 -12.10 4.95 17.62
N SER A 255 -11.77 4.96 18.91
CA SER A 255 -10.95 6.02 19.49
C SER A 255 -9.73 5.46 20.23
N ASN A 256 -8.76 6.33 20.48
CA ASN A 256 -7.62 6.04 21.35
C ASN A 256 -8.00 6.23 22.83
N SER A 257 -7.05 6.01 23.74
CA SER A 257 -7.29 6.15 25.19
C SER A 257 -7.56 7.59 25.67
N ARG A 258 -7.42 8.59 24.78
CA ARG A 258 -7.76 10.00 25.03
C ARG A 258 -9.13 10.39 24.47
N GLY A 259 -9.86 9.44 23.87
CA GLY A 259 -11.14 9.70 23.21
C GLY A 259 -11.01 10.30 21.80
N GLU A 260 -9.80 10.40 21.25
CA GLU A 260 -9.55 10.96 19.91
C GLU A 260 -9.52 9.86 18.84
N ALA A 261 -9.82 10.21 17.58
CA ALA A 261 -9.69 9.29 16.45
C ALA A 261 -8.28 8.74 16.35
N TRP A 262 -8.16 7.44 16.06
CA TRP A 262 -6.87 6.81 15.82
C TRP A 262 -6.23 7.31 14.52
N THR A 263 -4.96 7.68 14.58
CA THR A 263 -4.13 7.70 13.38
C THR A 263 -3.58 6.29 13.11
N TYR A 264 -3.38 5.92 11.84
CA TYR A 264 -2.78 4.62 11.50
C TYR A 264 -1.40 4.44 12.14
N ASN A 265 -0.56 5.46 12.11
CA ASN A 265 0.77 5.40 12.71
C ASN A 265 0.72 5.24 14.23
N GLY A 266 -0.17 5.97 14.89
CA GLY A 266 -0.39 5.85 16.34
C GLY A 266 -0.83 4.45 16.74
N PHE A 267 -1.85 3.91 16.06
CA PHE A 267 -2.32 2.55 16.31
C PHE A 267 -1.25 1.50 16.01
N SER A 268 -0.54 1.65 14.89
CA SER A 268 0.53 0.74 14.49
C SER A 268 1.67 0.69 15.52
N THR A 269 2.01 1.83 16.13
CA THR A 269 3.02 1.90 17.19
C THR A 269 2.54 1.17 18.45
N VAL A 270 1.31 1.44 18.89
CA VAL A 270 0.72 0.75 20.05
C VAL A 270 0.62 -0.77 19.81
N TRP A 271 0.17 -1.17 18.63
CA TRP A 271 0.13 -2.56 18.22
C TRP A 271 1.53 -3.20 18.25
N HIS A 272 2.53 -2.52 17.69
CA HIS A 272 3.90 -3.06 17.66
C HIS A 272 4.45 -3.29 19.07
N CYS A 273 4.32 -2.33 19.98
CA CYS A 273 4.75 -2.48 21.36
C CYS A 273 4.01 -3.62 22.06
N PHE A 274 2.69 -3.67 21.95
CA PHE A 274 1.86 -4.70 22.57
C PHE A 274 2.20 -6.10 22.04
N LYS A 275 2.28 -6.24 20.70
CA LYS A 275 2.65 -7.50 20.06
C LYS A 275 4.03 -7.98 20.51
N THR A 276 5.02 -7.07 20.59
CA THR A 276 6.38 -7.44 21.00
C THR A 276 6.43 -7.99 22.42
N VAL A 277 5.62 -7.48 23.34
CA VAL A 277 5.47 -8.04 24.68
C VAL A 277 4.98 -9.49 24.61
N LEU A 278 3.88 -9.74 23.87
CA LEU A 278 3.32 -11.08 23.72
C LEU A 278 4.29 -12.07 23.05
N GLU A 279 5.04 -11.63 22.05
CA GLU A 279 6.08 -12.42 21.38
C GLU A 279 7.23 -12.77 22.34
N ASN A 280 7.66 -11.84 23.19
CA ASN A 280 8.71 -12.05 24.18
C ASN A 280 8.27 -12.97 25.33
N GLU A 281 6.99 -12.92 25.70
CA GLU A 281 6.39 -13.84 26.68
C GLU A 281 6.12 -15.24 26.09
N GLY A 282 6.37 -15.45 24.79
CA GLY A 282 6.12 -16.72 24.11
C GLY A 282 4.64 -17.06 23.93
N LEU A 283 3.74 -16.11 24.09
CA LEU A 283 2.30 -16.31 24.03
C LEU A 283 1.75 -16.36 22.60
N ILE A 284 2.45 -15.72 21.67
CA ILE A 284 2.13 -15.72 20.24
C ILE A 284 3.39 -15.95 19.42
N GLU A 285 3.24 -16.52 18.25
CA GLU A 285 4.35 -16.65 17.31
C GLU A 285 4.71 -15.32 16.65
N LYS A 286 5.99 -15.18 16.29
CA LYS A 286 6.48 -14.01 15.55
C LYS A 286 5.78 -13.83 14.20
N GLY A 287 5.67 -12.59 13.78
CA GLY A 287 5.21 -12.25 12.43
C GLY A 287 3.74 -11.90 12.31
N LEU A 288 3.00 -11.77 13.40
CA LEU A 288 1.64 -11.23 13.36
C LEU A 288 1.66 -9.78 12.84
N THR A 289 0.73 -9.47 11.96
CA THR A 289 0.52 -8.12 11.44
C THR A 289 -0.96 -7.79 11.44
N LEU A 290 -1.31 -6.52 11.52
CA LEU A 290 -2.71 -6.08 11.40
C LEU A 290 -3.33 -6.51 10.06
N LYS A 291 -2.54 -6.51 8.96
CA LYS A 291 -3.01 -7.03 7.67
C LYS A 291 -3.22 -8.53 7.65
N GLY A 292 -2.55 -9.27 8.53
CA GLY A 292 -2.78 -10.69 8.75
C GLY A 292 -4.23 -11.01 9.10
N LEU A 293 -4.92 -10.11 9.83
CA LEU A 293 -6.34 -10.26 10.15
C LEU A 293 -7.23 -10.35 8.91
N ARG A 294 -6.95 -9.54 7.90
CA ARG A 294 -7.66 -9.64 6.61
C ARG A 294 -7.36 -10.95 5.89
N HIS A 295 -6.12 -11.44 5.98
CA HIS A 295 -5.78 -12.77 5.48
C HIS A 295 -6.51 -13.86 6.26
N THR A 296 -6.66 -13.71 7.59
CA THR A 296 -7.43 -14.64 8.43
C THR A 296 -8.88 -14.74 7.95
N VAL A 297 -9.58 -13.60 7.80
CA VAL A 297 -10.97 -13.58 7.33
C VAL A 297 -11.09 -14.25 5.96
N ALA A 298 -10.23 -13.89 5.00
CA ALA A 298 -10.25 -14.50 3.67
C ALA A 298 -9.99 -16.01 3.70
N THR A 299 -9.06 -16.46 4.55
CA THR A 299 -8.71 -17.88 4.71
C THR A 299 -9.87 -18.65 5.32
N THR A 300 -10.44 -18.16 6.42
CA THR A 300 -11.60 -18.78 7.08
C THR A 300 -12.80 -18.92 6.15
N LEU A 301 -13.11 -17.87 5.37
CA LEU A 301 -14.22 -17.91 4.41
C LEU A 301 -13.98 -18.94 3.29
N ARG A 302 -12.73 -19.03 2.82
CA ARG A 302 -12.38 -20.02 1.79
C ARG A 302 -12.43 -21.44 2.31
N GLU A 303 -11.97 -21.70 3.54
CA GLU A 303 -12.06 -22.98 4.22
C GLU A 303 -13.52 -23.39 4.44
N ALA A 304 -14.39 -22.43 4.74
CA ALA A 304 -15.84 -22.62 4.82
C ALA A 304 -16.52 -22.83 3.45
N GLY A 305 -15.74 -22.97 2.36
CA GLY A 305 -16.26 -23.31 1.04
C GLY A 305 -16.72 -22.13 0.17
N LEU A 306 -16.61 -20.87 0.65
CA LEU A 306 -17.01 -19.71 -0.15
C LEU A 306 -16.09 -19.55 -1.37
N ASP A 307 -16.69 -19.17 -2.48
CA ASP A 307 -15.96 -18.86 -3.72
C ASP A 307 -15.20 -17.53 -3.64
N GLU A 308 -14.25 -17.36 -4.54
CA GLU A 308 -13.37 -16.19 -4.57
C GLU A 308 -14.11 -14.87 -4.85
N ARG A 309 -15.26 -14.94 -5.56
CA ARG A 309 -16.04 -13.73 -5.87
C ARG A 309 -16.73 -13.21 -4.61
N ARG A 310 -17.40 -14.07 -3.86
CA ARG A 310 -18.05 -13.69 -2.59
C ARG A 310 -17.05 -13.14 -1.58
N ILE A 311 -15.86 -13.76 -1.50
CA ILE A 311 -14.77 -13.26 -0.63
C ILE A 311 -14.30 -11.88 -1.11
N ALA A 312 -14.16 -11.68 -2.43
CA ALA A 312 -13.76 -10.41 -3.00
C ALA A 312 -14.79 -9.31 -2.70
N ASP A 313 -16.07 -9.61 -2.84
CA ASP A 313 -17.16 -8.66 -2.59
C ASP A 313 -17.20 -8.23 -1.12
N LEU A 314 -17.14 -9.16 -0.16
CA LEU A 314 -17.08 -8.83 1.26
C LEU A 314 -15.86 -7.96 1.60
N LEU A 315 -14.72 -8.29 1.01
CA LEU A 315 -13.46 -7.58 1.28
C LEU A 315 -13.29 -6.31 0.44
N GLY A 316 -14.20 -5.94 -0.44
CA GLY A 316 -14.10 -4.80 -1.35
C GLY A 316 -12.85 -4.90 -2.24
N GLN A 317 -12.71 -6.01 -2.95
CA GLN A 317 -11.59 -6.27 -3.86
C GLN A 317 -12.06 -6.23 -5.31
N LYS A 318 -11.31 -5.55 -6.18
CA LYS A 318 -11.68 -5.41 -7.60
C LYS A 318 -11.74 -6.71 -8.36
N THR A 319 -10.96 -7.71 -7.98
CA THR A 319 -10.84 -8.97 -8.72
C THR A 319 -10.82 -10.20 -7.80
N PRO A 320 -11.41 -11.33 -8.23
CA PRO A 320 -11.32 -12.60 -7.50
C PRO A 320 -9.89 -13.07 -7.27
N SER A 321 -8.95 -12.76 -8.17
CA SER A 321 -7.54 -13.12 -8.02
C SER A 321 -6.91 -12.49 -6.76
N MET A 322 -7.41 -11.34 -6.32
CA MET A 322 -6.99 -10.75 -5.04
C MET A 322 -7.49 -11.58 -3.85
N ALA A 323 -8.73 -12.06 -3.88
CA ALA A 323 -9.27 -12.97 -2.85
C ALA A 323 -8.42 -14.25 -2.75
N ARG A 324 -8.05 -14.85 -3.88
CA ARG A 324 -7.12 -15.98 -3.94
C ARG A 324 -5.77 -15.67 -3.28
N HIS A 325 -5.23 -14.47 -3.51
CA HIS A 325 -3.99 -14.05 -2.87
C HIS A 325 -4.12 -13.97 -1.33
N TYR A 326 -5.23 -13.43 -0.83
CA TYR A 326 -5.47 -13.31 0.61
C TYR A 326 -5.78 -14.65 1.30
N SER A 327 -6.44 -15.56 0.61
CA SER A 327 -6.82 -16.89 1.12
C SER A 327 -5.88 -18.04 0.71
N ARG A 328 -4.67 -17.71 0.25
CA ARG A 328 -3.71 -18.73 -0.25
C ARG A 328 -3.27 -19.77 0.79
N SER A 329 -3.41 -19.46 2.08
CA SER A 329 -3.05 -20.35 3.20
C SER A 329 -4.19 -21.25 3.63
N ALA A 330 -5.36 -21.21 2.96
CA ALA A 330 -6.52 -22.00 3.31
C ALA A 330 -6.23 -23.50 3.20
N ASN A 331 -6.64 -24.25 4.22
CA ASN A 331 -6.68 -25.70 4.16
C ASN A 331 -7.96 -26.13 3.44
N LEU A 332 -7.81 -26.73 2.27
CA LEU A 332 -8.93 -27.16 1.44
C LEU A 332 -9.25 -28.64 1.59
N ALA A 333 -8.71 -29.34 2.59
CA ALA A 333 -8.90 -30.77 2.75
C ALA A 333 -10.38 -31.16 2.88
N ASP A 334 -11.15 -30.44 3.70
CA ASP A 334 -12.58 -30.74 3.91
C ASP A 334 -13.39 -30.43 2.64
N LYS A 335 -13.17 -29.29 1.99
CA LYS A 335 -13.79 -28.97 0.72
C LYS A 335 -13.45 -29.99 -0.37
N ASN A 336 -12.21 -30.43 -0.44
CA ASN A 336 -11.78 -31.43 -1.41
C ASN A 336 -12.38 -32.83 -1.09
N ARG A 337 -12.65 -33.15 0.19
CA ARG A 337 -13.35 -34.36 0.56
C ARG A 337 -14.76 -34.42 -0.02
N GLU A 338 -15.52 -33.35 0.09
CA GLU A 338 -16.85 -33.22 -0.52
C GLU A 338 -16.77 -33.29 -2.05
N THR A 339 -15.79 -32.64 -2.64
CA THR A 339 -15.54 -32.67 -4.08
C THR A 339 -15.21 -34.06 -4.58
N MET A 340 -14.38 -34.80 -3.83
CA MET A 340 -14.05 -36.20 -4.15
C MET A 340 -15.25 -37.13 -4.00
N ALA A 341 -16.09 -36.97 -2.98
CA ALA A 341 -17.33 -37.74 -2.84
C ALA A 341 -18.26 -37.52 -4.01
N THR A 342 -18.41 -36.26 -4.48
CA THR A 342 -19.19 -35.93 -5.69
C THR A 342 -18.61 -36.61 -6.95
N LEU A 343 -17.28 -36.57 -7.10
CA LEU A 343 -16.60 -37.22 -8.22
C LEU A 343 -16.81 -38.74 -8.22
N GLU A 344 -16.69 -39.33 -7.06
CA GLU A 344 -16.89 -40.78 -6.89
C GLU A 344 -18.32 -41.19 -7.24
N GLU A 345 -19.32 -40.47 -6.78
CA GLU A 345 -20.73 -40.68 -7.12
C GLU A 345 -20.97 -40.54 -8.63
N GLU A 346 -20.42 -39.52 -9.27
CA GLU A 346 -20.57 -39.34 -10.72
C GLU A 346 -19.87 -40.44 -11.52
N ASN A 347 -18.71 -40.89 -11.09
CA ASN A 347 -18.02 -42.02 -11.69
C ASN A 347 -18.83 -43.32 -11.57
N ARG A 348 -19.47 -43.56 -10.40
CA ARG A 348 -20.35 -44.71 -10.18
C ARG A 348 -21.54 -44.62 -11.15
N ARG A 349 -22.21 -43.48 -11.25
CA ARG A 349 -23.35 -43.28 -12.15
C ARG A 349 -22.99 -43.53 -13.62
N ARG A 350 -21.83 -43.08 -14.06
CA ARG A 350 -21.32 -43.34 -15.41
C ARG A 350 -20.99 -44.80 -15.64
N ALA A 351 -20.37 -45.50 -14.71
CA ALA A 351 -20.08 -46.92 -14.80
C ALA A 351 -21.36 -47.76 -14.88
N GLU A 352 -22.41 -47.36 -14.16
CA GLU A 352 -23.72 -48.03 -14.24
C GLU A 352 -24.42 -47.82 -15.57
N SER A 353 -24.27 -46.62 -16.18
CA SER A 353 -24.85 -46.30 -17.48
C SER A 353 -24.17 -47.03 -18.66
N VAL A 354 -22.93 -47.51 -18.47
CA VAL A 354 -22.13 -48.23 -19.50
C VAL A 354 -22.27 -49.73 -19.41
N LYS A 355 -23.15 -50.31 -18.53
CA LYS A 355 -23.39 -51.74 -18.54
C LYS A 355 -23.94 -52.15 -19.92
N PRO A 356 -23.25 -53.00 -20.68
CA PRO A 356 -23.71 -53.40 -22.01
C PRO A 356 -25.04 -54.16 -21.85
N SER A 357 -26.02 -53.73 -22.61
CA SER A 357 -27.24 -54.53 -22.84
C SER A 357 -26.79 -55.93 -23.24
N GLN A 358 -27.13 -56.93 -22.47
CA GLN A 358 -26.93 -58.32 -22.85
C GLN A 358 -27.71 -58.53 -24.17
N LYS A 359 -26.99 -58.54 -25.30
CA LYS A 359 -27.55 -59.05 -26.55
C LYS A 359 -27.88 -60.51 -26.29
N SER A 360 -29.16 -60.84 -26.22
CA SER A 360 -29.64 -62.21 -26.25
C SER A 360 -29.11 -62.88 -27.52
N VAL A 361 -28.14 -63.76 -27.35
CA VAL A 361 -27.75 -64.68 -28.42
C VAL A 361 -28.94 -65.62 -28.67
N LYS A 362 -29.65 -65.43 -29.79
CA LYS A 362 -30.62 -66.39 -30.26
C LYS A 362 -29.82 -67.65 -30.62
N PRO A 363 -30.26 -68.88 -30.15
CA PRO A 363 -29.64 -70.11 -30.58
C PRO A 363 -29.94 -70.36 -32.06
N ASP A 364 -28.91 -70.60 -32.89
CA ASP A 364 -29.03 -71.07 -34.26
C ASP A 364 -29.79 -72.40 -34.27
N ARG A 365 -30.95 -72.38 -34.93
CA ARG A 365 -31.62 -73.62 -35.34
C ARG A 365 -30.84 -74.22 -36.50
N ASN A 366 -30.06 -75.22 -36.26
CA ASN A 366 -29.66 -76.13 -37.29
C ASN A 366 -30.92 -76.87 -37.80
N GLU A 367 -31.28 -76.63 -39.02
CA GLU A 367 -32.17 -77.49 -39.78
C GLU A 367 -31.26 -78.54 -40.46
N ASP A 368 -31.27 -79.76 -39.92
CA ASP A 368 -30.99 -80.96 -40.67
C ASP A 368 -32.05 -81.17 -41.72
N GLN A 369 -31.63 -81.23 -43.01
CA GLN A 369 -32.37 -82.07 -43.99
C GLN A 369 -31.40 -82.64 -45.03
N SER A 370 -31.26 -83.96 -44.98
CA SER A 370 -31.10 -84.92 -46.06
C SER A 370 -30.01 -84.78 -47.09
#